data_537318fd901ae4f00727cb4365b57e3a
#
_entry.id   537318fd901ae4f00727cb4365b57e3a
#
_cell.length_a   1.000
_cell.length_b   1.000
_cell.length_c   1.000
_cell.angle_alpha   90.00
_cell.angle_beta   90.00
_cell.angle_gamma   90.00
#
_symmetry.space_group_name_H-M   'P 1'
#
loop_
_entity.id
_entity.type
_entity.pdbx_description
1 polymer ?
#
loop_
_entity_poly.entity_id
_entity_poly.type
_entity_poly.pdbx_seq_one_letter_code
_entity_poly.pdbx_strand_id
1 'polypeptide(L)'
;LIPVVTEPKKVPGALKWLLVEMERRYQIFSKVGVRNIAGFNAKILKDKEEREKAQLLDAEMTAEERAALSSVQVPRDDDALEIPENKIPYIVCIIDELADLMMVAQADVETGIARLAQLARAAGIHLIIATQRPSVNVITGVIKANLPSRISFRAVSYTHLTLPTTLQ
;
A
#
# COMPACT_ATOMS: atom_id res chain seq x y z
N LEU A 1 4.76 -7.41 -12.58
CA LEU A 1 5.93 -6.60 -12.20
C LEU A 1 5.85 -5.29 -12.97
N ILE A 2 5.90 -4.16 -12.26
CA ILE A 2 5.99 -2.84 -12.87
C ILE A 2 7.44 -2.64 -13.31
N PRO A 3 7.71 -2.05 -14.50
CA PRO A 3 9.07 -1.76 -14.94
C PRO A 3 9.83 -0.89 -13.93
N VAL A 4 11.14 -1.12 -13.82
CA VAL A 4 12.01 -0.33 -12.93
C VAL A 4 12.06 1.11 -13.42
N VAL A 5 11.89 2.07 -12.51
CA VAL A 5 12.07 3.50 -12.80
C VAL A 5 13.57 3.81 -12.77
N THR A 6 14.17 3.94 -13.93
CA THR A 6 15.64 4.15 -14.08
C THR A 6 16.02 5.63 -14.09
N GLU A 7 15.08 6.53 -14.34
CA GLU A 7 15.32 7.98 -14.41
C GLU A 7 14.96 8.66 -13.08
N PRO A 8 15.92 9.25 -12.36
CA PRO A 8 15.67 9.92 -11.08
C PRO A 8 14.58 11.01 -11.16
N LYS A 9 14.50 11.74 -12.28
CA LYS A 9 13.49 12.79 -12.51
C LYS A 9 12.05 12.26 -12.53
N LYS A 10 11.83 10.98 -12.81
CA LYS A 10 10.49 10.34 -12.82
C LYS A 10 10.07 9.83 -11.44
N VAL A 11 10.99 9.76 -10.48
CA VAL A 11 10.72 9.19 -9.15
C VAL A 11 9.69 9.99 -8.35
N PRO A 12 9.68 11.34 -8.34
CA PRO A 12 8.62 12.10 -7.68
C PRO A 12 7.22 11.75 -8.22
N GLY A 13 7.12 11.50 -9.53
CA GLY A 13 5.88 11.03 -10.17
C GLY A 13 5.45 9.64 -9.68
N ALA A 14 6.41 8.71 -9.53
CA ALA A 14 6.15 7.38 -8.99
C ALA A 14 5.70 7.42 -7.52
N LEU A 15 6.35 8.24 -6.69
CA LEU A 15 5.94 8.46 -5.29
C LEU A 15 4.55 9.08 -5.20
N LYS A 16 4.25 10.05 -6.05
CA LYS A 16 2.91 10.65 -6.14
C LYS A 16 1.85 9.61 -6.53
N TRP A 17 2.16 8.72 -7.46
CA TRP A 17 1.27 7.62 -7.83
C TRP A 17 1.00 6.69 -6.64
N LEU A 18 2.03 6.33 -5.87
CA LEU A 18 1.86 5.53 -4.64
C LEU A 18 0.96 6.21 -3.60
N LEU A 19 1.07 7.54 -3.46
CA LEU A 19 0.20 8.32 -2.56
C LEU A 19 -1.25 8.30 -3.03
N VAL A 20 -1.50 8.48 -4.32
CA VAL A 20 -2.85 8.42 -4.91
C VAL A 20 -3.44 7.01 -4.75
N GLU A 21 -2.67 5.96 -5.02
CA GLU A 21 -3.12 4.58 -4.81
C GLU A 21 -3.41 4.28 -3.33
N MET A 22 -2.59 4.81 -2.42
CA MET A 22 -2.85 4.71 -0.99
C MET A 22 -4.19 5.36 -0.61
N GLU A 23 -4.45 6.57 -1.08
CA GLU A 23 -5.70 7.31 -0.83
C GLU A 23 -6.91 6.58 -1.42
N ARG A 24 -6.79 6.06 -2.65
CA ARG A 24 -7.81 5.22 -3.29
C ARG A 24 -8.14 3.98 -2.45
N ARG A 25 -7.14 3.29 -1.91
CA ARG A 25 -7.35 2.13 -1.03
C ARG A 25 -8.08 2.50 0.25
N TYR A 26 -7.74 3.63 0.86
CA TYR A 26 -8.46 4.12 2.03
C TYR A 26 -9.93 4.43 1.75
N GLN A 27 -10.23 5.01 0.59
CA GLN A 27 -11.63 5.25 0.17
C GLN A 27 -12.38 3.93 0.01
N ILE A 28 -11.78 2.91 -0.62
CA ILE A 28 -12.34 1.57 -0.75
C ILE A 28 -12.58 0.95 0.64
N PHE A 29 -11.60 1.03 1.55
CA PHE A 29 -11.72 0.47 2.90
C PHE A 29 -12.83 1.14 3.70
N SER A 30 -12.95 2.45 3.59
CA SER A 30 -14.03 3.22 4.23
C SER A 30 -15.40 2.79 3.70
N LYS A 31 -15.55 2.66 2.38
CA LYS A 31 -16.81 2.24 1.74
C LYS A 31 -17.22 0.81 2.13
N VAL A 32 -16.25 -0.08 2.27
CA VAL A 32 -16.45 -1.50 2.64
C VAL A 32 -16.57 -1.69 4.17
N GLY A 33 -16.21 -0.67 4.97
CA GLY A 33 -16.26 -0.72 6.43
C GLY A 33 -15.12 -1.53 7.05
N VAL A 34 -13.94 -1.54 6.44
CA VAL A 34 -12.73 -2.22 6.96
C VAL A 34 -11.63 -1.21 7.24
N ARG A 35 -10.64 -1.61 8.08
CA ARG A 35 -9.59 -0.69 8.54
C ARG A 35 -8.27 -0.82 7.80
N ASN A 36 -8.06 -1.92 7.09
CA ASN A 36 -6.78 -2.24 6.44
C ASN A 36 -6.95 -3.27 5.33
N ILE A 37 -5.88 -3.47 4.55
CA ILE A 37 -5.85 -4.42 3.43
C ILE A 37 -6.11 -5.86 3.85
N ALA A 38 -5.66 -6.30 5.03
CA ALA A 38 -5.88 -7.65 5.49
C ALA A 38 -7.38 -7.91 5.76
N GLY A 39 -8.05 -6.96 6.43
CA GLY A 39 -9.49 -7.00 6.65
C GLY A 39 -10.28 -6.96 5.34
N PHE A 40 -9.87 -6.11 4.38
CA PHE A 40 -10.47 -6.07 3.06
C PHE A 40 -10.35 -7.42 2.34
N ASN A 41 -9.13 -7.95 2.25
CA ASN A 41 -8.87 -9.21 1.57
C ASN A 41 -9.57 -10.41 2.23
N ALA A 42 -9.71 -10.42 3.55
CA ALA A 42 -10.47 -11.45 4.26
C ALA A 42 -11.97 -11.35 3.96
N LYS A 43 -12.52 -10.13 3.91
CA LYS A 43 -13.93 -9.92 3.57
C LYS A 43 -14.24 -10.37 2.14
N ILE A 44 -13.42 -10.00 1.17
CA ILE A 44 -13.58 -10.42 -0.24
C ILE A 44 -13.58 -11.94 -0.37
N LEU A 45 -12.72 -12.64 0.40
CA LEU A 45 -12.72 -14.12 0.38
C LEU A 45 -14.04 -14.68 0.91
N LYS A 46 -14.50 -14.14 2.05
CA LYS A 46 -15.74 -14.60 2.67
C LYS A 46 -16.94 -14.34 1.76
N ASP A 47 -17.03 -13.14 1.19
CA ASP A 47 -18.09 -12.77 0.25
C ASP A 47 -18.09 -13.69 -1.00
N LYS A 48 -16.90 -14.09 -1.46
CA LYS A 48 -16.74 -15.02 -2.58
C LYS A 48 -17.22 -16.44 -2.22
N GLU A 49 -16.83 -16.96 -1.06
CA GLU A 49 -17.29 -18.26 -0.56
C GLU A 49 -18.80 -18.28 -0.34
N GLU A 50 -19.38 -17.18 0.16
CA GLU A 50 -20.84 -17.06 0.35
C GLU A 50 -21.57 -17.03 -1.00
N ARG A 51 -21.02 -16.33 -2.01
CA ARG A 51 -21.59 -16.33 -3.38
C ARG A 51 -21.50 -17.70 -4.03
N GLU A 52 -20.39 -18.41 -3.90
CA GLU A 52 -20.22 -19.77 -4.42
C GLU A 52 -21.21 -20.74 -3.76
N LYS A 53 -21.40 -20.65 -2.44
CA LYS A 53 -22.42 -21.45 -1.73
C LYS A 53 -23.85 -21.11 -2.17
N ALA A 54 -24.15 -19.82 -2.34
CA ALA A 54 -25.45 -19.39 -2.82
C ALA A 54 -25.73 -19.89 -4.26
N GLN A 55 -24.71 -19.86 -5.13
CA GLN A 55 -24.84 -20.40 -6.50
C GLN A 55 -25.07 -21.92 -6.53
N LEU A 56 -24.42 -22.68 -5.63
CA LEU A 56 -24.64 -24.11 -5.50
C LEU A 56 -26.05 -24.41 -5.01
N LEU A 57 -26.55 -23.66 -4.01
CA LEU A 57 -27.93 -23.77 -3.53
C LEU A 57 -28.96 -23.40 -4.62
N ASP A 58 -28.69 -22.34 -5.37
CA ASP A 58 -29.55 -21.89 -6.48
C ASP A 58 -29.59 -22.91 -7.62
N ALA A 59 -28.53 -23.67 -7.84
CA ALA A 59 -28.48 -24.76 -8.82
C ALA A 59 -29.31 -25.99 -8.40
N GLU A 60 -29.49 -26.18 -7.08
CA GLU A 60 -30.32 -27.25 -6.52
C GLU A 60 -31.80 -26.88 -6.37
N MET A 61 -32.14 -25.57 -6.49
CA MET A 61 -33.51 -25.07 -6.37
C MET A 61 -34.37 -25.35 -7.62
N THR A 62 -35.63 -25.64 -7.39
CA THR A 62 -36.62 -25.79 -8.47
C THR A 62 -36.99 -24.45 -9.12
N ALA A 63 -37.52 -24.48 -10.34
CA ALA A 63 -37.90 -23.28 -11.08
C ALA A 63 -38.96 -22.42 -10.36
N GLU A 64 -39.80 -23.02 -9.55
CA GLU A 64 -40.87 -22.35 -8.78
C GLU A 64 -40.30 -21.58 -7.57
N GLU A 65 -39.31 -22.13 -6.86
CA GLU A 65 -38.63 -21.50 -5.74
C GLU A 65 -37.78 -20.31 -6.20
N ARG A 66 -37.16 -20.40 -7.39
CA ARG A 66 -36.37 -19.34 -8.01
C ARG A 66 -37.21 -18.11 -8.40
N ALA A 67 -38.42 -18.33 -8.88
CA ALA A 67 -39.36 -17.26 -9.23
C ALA A 67 -39.85 -16.46 -8.02
N ALA A 68 -39.98 -17.07 -6.85
CA ALA A 68 -40.40 -16.42 -5.61
C ALA A 68 -39.32 -15.51 -5.02
N LEU A 69 -38.02 -15.81 -5.22
CA LEU A 69 -36.90 -15.05 -4.71
C LEU A 69 -36.47 -13.85 -5.61
N SER A 70 -36.81 -13.86 -6.90
CA SER A 70 -36.37 -12.84 -7.87
C SER A 70 -37.06 -11.48 -7.74
N SER A 71 -37.98 -11.30 -6.78
CA SER A 71 -38.75 -10.05 -6.64
C SER A 71 -38.09 -8.92 -5.82
N VAL A 72 -36.89 -9.13 -5.29
CA VAL A 72 -36.22 -8.10 -4.46
C VAL A 72 -34.89 -7.68 -5.11
N GLN A 73 -34.97 -6.75 -6.06
CA GLN A 73 -33.79 -6.02 -6.53
C GLN A 73 -33.56 -4.80 -5.63
N VAL A 74 -32.47 -4.80 -4.88
CA VAL A 74 -32.01 -3.61 -4.14
C VAL A 74 -31.21 -2.74 -5.12
N PRO A 75 -31.60 -1.46 -5.34
CA PRO A 75 -30.84 -0.55 -6.17
C PRO A 75 -29.42 -0.38 -5.60
N ARG A 76 -28.39 -0.62 -6.42
CA ARG A 76 -27.01 -0.25 -6.06
C ARG A 76 -26.83 1.23 -6.37
N ASP A 77 -26.40 2.00 -5.38
CA ASP A 77 -25.94 3.38 -5.58
C ASP A 77 -24.74 3.34 -6.54
N ASP A 78 -24.88 4.02 -7.68
CA ASP A 78 -23.82 4.23 -8.68
C ASP A 78 -22.81 5.29 -8.20
N ASP A 79 -22.12 5.01 -7.12
CA ASP A 79 -20.96 5.78 -6.70
C ASP A 79 -19.77 5.40 -7.58
N ALA A 80 -19.11 6.39 -8.18
CA ALA A 80 -18.02 6.28 -9.15
C ALA A 80 -16.76 5.50 -8.67
N LEU A 81 -16.75 5.01 -7.43
CA LEU A 81 -15.65 4.21 -6.88
C LEU A 81 -15.98 2.71 -7.01
N GLU A 82 -15.40 2.07 -8.02
CA GLU A 82 -15.49 0.62 -8.19
C GLU A 82 -14.78 -0.11 -7.05
N ILE A 83 -15.51 -0.95 -6.32
CA ILE A 83 -14.95 -1.85 -5.31
C ILE A 83 -14.40 -3.07 -6.04
N PRO A 84 -13.10 -3.40 -5.88
CA PRO A 84 -12.52 -4.58 -6.52
C PRO A 84 -13.19 -5.87 -6.03
N GLU A 85 -13.58 -6.74 -6.95
CA GLU A 85 -14.15 -8.06 -6.63
C GLU A 85 -13.10 -9.08 -6.18
N ASN A 86 -11.83 -8.77 -6.39
CA ASN A 86 -10.70 -9.62 -6.04
C ASN A 86 -9.85 -8.98 -4.95
N LYS A 87 -9.03 -9.79 -4.29
CA LYS A 87 -8.04 -9.32 -3.32
C LYS A 87 -7.16 -8.22 -3.91
N ILE A 88 -6.94 -7.18 -3.14
CA ILE A 88 -5.96 -6.14 -3.47
C ILE A 88 -4.57 -6.66 -3.11
N PRO A 89 -3.58 -6.62 -4.03
CA PRO A 89 -2.22 -7.04 -3.75
C PRO A 89 -1.49 -6.04 -2.86
N TYR A 90 -0.53 -6.54 -2.06
CA TYR A 90 0.45 -5.69 -1.40
C TYR A 90 1.39 -5.06 -2.43
N ILE A 91 1.83 -3.84 -2.17
CA ILE A 91 2.83 -3.14 -2.99
C ILE A 91 4.10 -3.01 -2.16
N VAL A 92 5.23 -3.39 -2.74
CA VAL A 92 6.56 -3.14 -2.16
C VAL A 92 7.29 -2.18 -3.08
N CYS A 93 7.59 -0.99 -2.57
CA CYS A 93 8.40 0.01 -3.25
C CYS A 93 9.83 -0.09 -2.75
N ILE A 94 10.75 -0.36 -3.66
CA ILE A 94 12.19 -0.49 -3.36
C ILE A 94 12.92 0.70 -3.97
N ILE A 95 13.64 1.45 -3.14
CA ILE A 95 14.56 2.52 -3.54
C ILE A 95 15.98 2.00 -3.31
N ASP A 96 16.73 1.80 -4.38
CA ASP A 96 18.07 1.22 -4.35
C ASP A 96 19.13 2.20 -3.85
N GLU A 97 19.11 3.45 -4.32
CA GLU A 97 20.03 4.50 -3.85
C GLU A 97 19.29 5.82 -3.59
N LEU A 98 18.99 6.05 -2.31
CA LEU A 98 18.27 7.25 -1.90
C LEU A 98 19.07 8.53 -2.16
N ALA A 99 20.41 8.47 -2.04
CA ALA A 99 21.26 9.66 -2.19
C ALA A 99 21.09 10.31 -3.58
N ASP A 100 20.98 9.52 -4.63
CA ASP A 100 20.82 10.04 -5.99
C ASP A 100 19.48 10.76 -6.17
N LEU A 101 18.43 10.30 -5.50
CA LEU A 101 17.12 10.95 -5.51
C LEU A 101 17.12 12.26 -4.72
N MET A 102 17.81 12.28 -3.57
CA MET A 102 17.94 13.47 -2.74
C MET A 102 18.74 14.58 -3.43
N MET A 103 19.65 14.22 -4.35
CA MET A 103 20.38 15.21 -5.16
C MET A 103 19.50 15.87 -6.24
N VAL A 104 18.46 15.19 -6.71
CA VAL A 104 17.63 15.67 -7.85
C VAL A 104 16.37 16.38 -7.38
N ALA A 105 15.70 15.87 -6.34
CA ALA A 105 14.39 16.34 -5.90
C ALA A 105 14.17 16.11 -4.40
N GLN A 106 15.06 16.64 -3.57
CA GLN A 106 15.09 16.38 -2.13
C GLN A 106 13.74 16.60 -1.44
N ALA A 107 13.12 17.76 -1.63
CA ALA A 107 11.88 18.14 -0.94
C ALA A 107 10.70 17.20 -1.29
N ASP A 108 10.56 16.87 -2.57
CA ASP A 108 9.47 16.01 -3.06
C ASP A 108 9.65 14.57 -2.59
N VAL A 109 10.89 14.08 -2.67
CA VAL A 109 11.26 12.71 -2.25
C VAL A 109 11.09 12.55 -0.74
N GLU A 110 11.61 13.47 0.05
CA GLU A 110 11.51 13.44 1.51
C GLU A 110 10.05 13.50 1.98
N THR A 111 9.26 14.42 1.42
CA THR A 111 7.84 14.57 1.74
C THR A 111 7.05 13.33 1.34
N GLY A 112 7.28 12.80 0.14
CA GLY A 112 6.62 11.59 -0.35
C GLY A 112 6.93 10.37 0.51
N ILE A 113 8.19 10.14 0.85
CA ILE A 113 8.62 9.04 1.72
C ILE A 113 8.03 9.19 3.12
N ALA A 114 8.08 10.38 3.72
CA ALA A 114 7.54 10.61 5.05
C ALA A 114 6.04 10.30 5.11
N ARG A 115 5.26 10.79 4.14
CA ARG A 115 3.82 10.57 4.08
C ARG A 115 3.46 9.10 3.86
N LEU A 116 4.20 8.41 2.98
CA LEU A 116 4.02 6.96 2.78
C LEU A 116 4.39 6.18 4.05
N ALA A 117 5.51 6.49 4.70
CA ALA A 117 5.95 5.79 5.91
C ALA A 117 4.95 5.93 7.07
N GLN A 118 4.26 7.08 7.17
CA GLN A 118 3.25 7.32 8.19
C GLN A 118 1.94 6.56 7.94
N LEU A 119 1.49 6.48 6.71
CA LEU A 119 0.11 6.08 6.40
C LEU A 119 0.00 4.79 5.58
N ALA A 120 1.01 4.40 4.81
CA ALA A 120 0.89 3.37 3.80
C ALA A 120 0.73 1.93 4.33
N ARG A 121 1.09 1.69 5.62
CA ARG A 121 1.04 0.35 6.23
C ARG A 121 -0.35 -0.29 6.16
N ALA A 122 -1.37 0.44 6.55
CA ALA A 122 -2.74 -0.08 6.55
C ALA A 122 -3.28 -0.30 5.12
N ALA A 123 -2.81 0.53 4.16
CA ALA A 123 -3.10 0.36 2.73
C ALA A 123 -2.34 -0.81 2.08
N GLY A 124 -1.42 -1.46 2.80
CA GLY A 124 -0.61 -2.57 2.28
C GLY A 124 0.49 -2.13 1.32
N ILE A 125 1.05 -0.94 1.54
CA ILE A 125 2.19 -0.42 0.78
C ILE A 125 3.39 -0.37 1.71
N HIS A 126 4.49 -1.01 1.32
CA HIS A 126 5.71 -1.13 2.10
C HIS A 126 6.88 -0.49 1.37
N LEU A 127 7.75 0.17 2.13
CA LEU A 127 8.94 0.83 1.62
C LEU A 127 10.20 0.09 2.08
N ILE A 128 11.09 -0.17 1.14
CA ILE A 128 12.46 -0.62 1.39
C ILE A 128 13.37 0.44 0.78
N ILE A 129 14.15 1.10 1.62
CA ILE A 129 15.00 2.22 1.19
C ILE A 129 16.45 1.85 1.49
N ALA A 130 17.27 1.84 0.46
CA ALA A 130 18.70 1.60 0.58
C ALA A 130 19.52 2.85 0.18
N THR A 131 20.72 2.94 0.69
CA THR A 131 21.71 3.93 0.28
C THR A 131 23.11 3.46 0.64
N GLN A 132 24.06 3.72 -0.22
CA GLN A 132 25.49 3.52 0.04
C GLN A 132 26.13 4.77 0.69
N ARG A 133 25.37 5.88 0.78
CA ARG A 133 25.85 7.18 1.33
C ARG A 133 25.01 7.60 2.52
N PRO A 134 25.19 6.98 3.70
CA PRO A 134 24.38 7.26 4.89
C PRO A 134 24.78 8.58 5.58
N SER A 135 24.77 9.67 4.84
CA SER A 135 25.02 11.02 5.37
C SER A 135 23.74 11.65 5.95
N VAL A 136 23.89 12.69 6.78
CA VAL A 136 22.75 13.40 7.39
C VAL A 136 21.83 14.03 6.35
N ASN A 137 22.40 14.47 5.22
CA ASN A 137 21.64 15.07 4.11
C ASN A 137 20.85 14.04 3.30
N VAL A 138 21.21 12.77 3.38
CA VAL A 138 20.50 11.67 2.70
C VAL A 138 19.50 11.02 3.63
N ILE A 139 19.96 10.63 4.82
CA ILE A 139 19.09 10.05 5.85
C ILE A 139 18.75 11.16 6.85
N THR A 140 17.80 12.00 6.46
CA THR A 140 17.40 13.19 7.21
C THR A 140 16.67 12.83 8.51
N GLY A 141 16.48 13.83 9.38
CA GLY A 141 15.71 13.67 10.60
C GLY A 141 14.27 13.21 10.34
N VAL A 142 13.65 13.69 9.28
CA VAL A 142 12.28 13.32 8.87
C VAL A 142 12.21 11.86 8.47
N ILE A 143 13.16 11.39 7.66
CA ILE A 143 13.26 9.98 7.26
C ILE A 143 13.50 9.08 8.47
N LYS A 144 14.42 9.46 9.35
CA LYS A 144 14.74 8.71 10.58
C LYS A 144 13.54 8.58 11.52
N ALA A 145 12.74 9.63 11.65
CA ALA A 145 11.57 9.64 12.53
C ALA A 145 10.46 8.71 12.04
N ASN A 146 10.32 8.54 10.72
CA ASN A 146 9.24 7.77 10.12
C ASN A 146 9.62 6.33 9.76
N LEU A 147 10.93 6.02 9.71
CA LEU A 147 11.46 4.69 9.42
C LEU A 147 12.35 4.22 10.60
N PRO A 148 11.74 3.69 11.67
CA PRO A 148 12.47 3.30 12.88
C PRO A 148 13.30 2.02 12.70
N SER A 149 12.87 1.10 11.83
CA SER A 149 13.58 -0.15 11.56
C SER A 149 14.69 0.09 10.55
N ARG A 150 15.95 -0.14 10.94
CA ARG A 150 17.12 0.12 10.12
C ARG A 150 18.09 -1.04 10.19
N ILE A 151 18.67 -1.39 9.04
CA ILE A 151 19.76 -2.36 8.91
C ILE A 151 20.97 -1.59 8.41
N SER A 152 22.11 -1.73 9.10
CA SER A 152 23.35 -1.08 8.72
C SER A 152 24.45 -2.11 8.55
N PHE A 153 25.17 -1.98 7.46
CA PHE A 153 26.41 -2.70 7.20
C PHE A 153 27.60 -1.76 7.44
N ARG A 154 28.81 -2.31 7.48
CA ARG A 154 30.03 -1.51 7.63
C ARG A 154 30.18 -0.54 6.45
N ALA A 155 30.04 0.76 6.71
CA ALA A 155 30.25 1.82 5.71
C ALA A 155 31.64 2.43 5.84
N VAL A 156 32.22 2.88 4.74
CA VAL A 156 33.55 3.51 4.70
C VAL A 156 33.53 4.94 5.27
N SER A 157 32.35 5.59 5.33
CA SER A 157 32.15 6.92 5.91
C SER A 157 31.40 6.82 7.24
N TYR A 158 32.12 6.97 8.35
CA TYR A 158 31.70 6.61 9.70
C TYR A 158 31.08 7.73 10.52
N THR A 159 30.63 8.84 9.97
CA THR A 159 30.42 10.00 10.81
C THR A 159 29.06 10.15 11.48
N HIS A 160 27.97 9.50 11.16
CA HIS A 160 26.67 9.75 11.84
C HIS A 160 25.63 8.61 11.81
N LEU A 161 26.03 7.35 11.93
CA LEU A 161 25.12 6.28 12.28
C LEU A 161 25.09 6.07 13.81
N THR A 162 24.47 6.98 14.53
CA THR A 162 24.07 6.66 15.90
C THR A 162 22.88 5.71 15.83
N LEU A 163 23.16 4.42 15.86
CA LEU A 163 22.17 3.43 16.23
C LEU A 163 21.77 3.70 17.70
N PRO A 164 20.50 3.74 18.05
CA PRO A 164 20.13 3.62 19.45
C PRO A 164 20.54 2.20 19.90
N THR A 165 21.68 2.11 20.57
CA THR A 165 22.09 0.92 21.29
C THR A 165 21.24 0.81 22.56
N THR A 166 20.08 0.25 22.44
CA THR A 166 19.39 -0.36 23.57
C THR A 166 19.09 -1.79 23.19
N LEU A 167 20.12 -2.63 23.32
CA LEU A 167 19.93 -4.02 23.66
C LEU A 167 19.56 -4.04 25.15
N GLN A 168 18.31 -4.34 25.44
CA GLN A 168 17.89 -4.90 26.72
C GLN A 168 17.42 -6.34 26.46
#